data_e3d8c625826d74fc8bff4e81ceede5da
#
_entry.id   e3d8c625826d74fc8bff4e81ceede5da
#
_cell.length_a   1.000
_cell.length_b   1.000
_cell.length_c   1.000
_cell.angle_alpha   90.00
_cell.angle_beta   90.00
_cell.angle_gamma   90.00
#
_symmetry.space_group_name_H-M   'P 1'
#
loop_
_entity.id
_entity.type
_entity.pdbx_description
1 polymer ?
#
loop_
_entity_poly.entity_id
_entity_poly.type
_entity_poly.pdbx_seq_one_letter_code
_entity_poly.pdbx_strand_id
1 'polypeptide(L)'
;PSKWMYIDHGQGAVETEPIAIRFGLPLEKTYSYDPKSPKIPENLRHHVLGAQCNMWTEYAVTPEYTEYLLYPRMLALAELDWTPKEKKDYNSFTRRLDNQLIRLDMHHINYHIPMPEGPMADRIAYTENTTLTFHNSRNYPMVYTTDGSDPQTSSTKYENPLHINKDVTVKIATMLPSGKLSPVRSIEVVREKLMPATEKSTQPGIELRRTEGNLYFVKDLDGAHWSAPKVVKDFEFKPDIEDKGAYCYTGYFEVPADGIY
;
A
#
# COMPACT_ATOMS: atom_id res chain seq x y z
N PRO A 1 0.56 16.85 14.53
CA PRO A 1 0.32 15.57 15.24
C PRO A 1 -0.27 14.49 14.35
N SER A 2 -1.28 14.79 13.51
CA SER A 2 -1.97 13.80 12.68
C SER A 2 -1.05 12.94 11.80
N LYS A 3 0.01 13.50 11.24
CA LYS A 3 0.99 12.81 10.40
C LYS A 3 1.88 11.79 11.14
N TRP A 4 1.79 11.68 12.48
CA TRP A 4 2.62 10.80 13.32
C TRP A 4 1.81 9.97 14.30
N MET A 5 0.64 10.47 14.74
CA MET A 5 -0.09 9.96 15.90
C MET A 5 -1.53 9.53 15.61
N TYR A 6 -1.97 9.59 14.35
CA TYR A 6 -3.26 9.04 13.92
C TYR A 6 -3.05 7.60 13.47
N ILE A 7 -3.21 6.69 14.42
CA ILE A 7 -2.91 5.27 14.25
C ILE A 7 -4.09 4.46 13.72
N ASP A 8 -5.07 5.12 13.15
CA ASP A 8 -6.12 4.61 12.30
C ASP A 8 -5.72 4.55 10.81
N HIS A 9 -4.53 5.08 10.46
CA HIS A 9 -3.93 4.98 9.14
C HIS A 9 -3.32 3.59 8.91
N GLY A 10 -3.24 3.13 7.65
CA GLY A 10 -2.49 1.93 7.28
C GLY A 10 -1.01 2.00 7.70
N GLN A 11 -0.38 0.86 7.95
CA GLN A 11 1.00 0.77 8.44
C GLN A 11 2.00 0.44 7.35
N GLY A 12 1.59 -0.28 6.31
CA GLY A 12 2.38 -0.70 5.16
C GLY A 12 2.03 0.04 3.87
N ALA A 13 2.43 -0.53 2.75
CA ALA A 13 2.08 -0.05 1.43
C ALA A 13 0.57 -0.20 1.18
N VAL A 14 -0.02 0.78 0.50
CA VAL A 14 -1.48 0.85 0.27
C VAL A 14 -2.02 -0.41 -0.42
N GLU A 15 -1.20 -1.02 -1.29
CA GLU A 15 -1.54 -2.21 -2.06
C GLU A 15 -1.66 -3.48 -1.19
N THR A 16 -1.01 -3.48 -0.04
CA THR A 16 -0.96 -4.63 0.88
C THR A 16 -1.82 -4.45 2.12
N GLU A 17 -2.30 -3.24 2.37
CA GLU A 17 -3.07 -2.93 3.56
C GLU A 17 -4.58 -3.17 3.35
N PRO A 18 -5.30 -3.64 4.38
CA PRO A 18 -6.75 -3.58 4.40
C PRO A 18 -7.25 -2.13 4.27
N ILE A 19 -8.55 -1.96 4.01
CA ILE A 19 -9.15 -0.62 3.86
C ILE A 19 -8.89 0.22 5.12
N ALA A 20 -8.09 1.28 4.94
CA ALA A 20 -7.75 2.25 5.97
C ALA A 20 -7.61 3.65 5.34
N ILE A 21 -7.35 4.65 6.16
CA ILE A 21 -6.96 5.97 5.64
C ILE A 21 -5.65 5.82 4.85
N ARG A 22 -5.67 6.24 3.59
CA ARG A 22 -4.62 5.95 2.58
C ARG A 22 -3.25 6.61 2.82
N PHE A 23 -3.13 7.49 3.81
CA PHE A 23 -1.83 8.07 4.14
C PHE A 23 -1.09 7.14 5.10
N GLY A 24 -0.21 6.31 4.58
CA GLY A 24 0.57 5.36 5.36
C GLY A 24 1.30 6.01 6.53
N LEU A 25 1.16 5.42 7.70
CA LEU A 25 1.84 5.80 8.93
C LEU A 25 2.65 4.61 9.47
N PRO A 26 3.84 4.33 8.91
CA PRO A 26 4.66 3.23 9.36
C PRO A 26 5.18 3.45 10.78
N LEU A 27 5.53 2.34 11.42
CA LEU A 27 6.03 2.30 12.80
C LEU A 27 7.18 3.29 13.05
N GLU A 28 8.15 3.35 12.15
CA GLU A 28 9.31 4.25 12.25
C GLU A 28 8.89 5.71 12.32
N LYS A 29 7.90 6.10 11.53
CA LYS A 29 7.39 7.46 11.52
C LYS A 29 6.72 7.83 12.85
N THR A 30 5.92 6.94 13.43
CA THR A 30 5.37 7.12 14.78
C THR A 30 6.49 7.25 15.81
N TYR A 31 7.48 6.35 15.77
CA TYR A 31 8.64 6.40 16.67
C TYR A 31 9.46 7.68 16.53
N SER A 32 9.53 8.28 15.35
CA SER A 32 10.30 9.50 15.08
C SER A 32 9.67 10.77 15.68
N TYR A 33 8.43 10.70 16.16
CA TYR A 33 7.76 11.86 16.70
C TYR A 33 8.49 12.44 17.93
N ASP A 34 8.54 13.77 17.97
CA ASP A 34 9.06 14.53 19.10
C ASP A 34 7.97 15.44 19.64
N PRO A 35 7.39 15.13 20.82
CA PRO A 35 6.36 15.97 21.42
C PRO A 35 6.89 17.36 21.81
N LYS A 36 8.19 17.47 22.11
CA LYS A 36 8.86 18.74 22.40
C LYS A 36 9.40 19.39 21.13
N SER A 37 8.50 19.63 20.17
CA SER A 37 8.85 20.24 18.88
C SER A 37 9.81 21.42 19.03
N PRO A 38 10.81 21.59 18.13
CA PRO A 38 11.70 22.76 18.12
C PRO A 38 10.98 24.11 18.04
N LYS A 39 9.71 24.10 17.59
CA LYS A 39 8.85 25.30 17.53
C LYS A 39 8.38 25.76 18.90
N ILE A 40 8.49 24.92 19.94
CA ILE A 40 8.13 25.30 21.32
C ILE A 40 9.34 25.95 21.94
N PRO A 41 9.22 27.21 22.45
CA PRO A 41 10.29 27.88 23.16
C PRO A 41 10.84 27.02 24.31
N GLU A 42 12.16 27.04 24.51
CA GLU A 42 12.83 26.18 25.49
C GLU A 42 12.22 26.30 26.90
N ASN A 43 11.96 27.51 27.33
CA ASN A 43 11.38 27.82 28.63
C ASN A 43 9.94 27.31 28.80
N LEU A 44 9.27 26.89 27.71
CA LEU A 44 7.90 26.35 27.75
C LEU A 44 7.84 24.83 27.54
N ARG A 45 8.96 24.19 27.17
CA ARG A 45 8.99 22.72 26.88
C ARG A 45 8.64 21.87 28.10
N HIS A 46 8.80 22.39 29.33
CA HIS A 46 8.44 21.65 30.53
C HIS A 46 6.91 21.49 30.72
N HIS A 47 6.09 22.24 29.98
CA HIS A 47 4.65 22.06 29.96
C HIS A 47 4.20 20.89 29.06
N VAL A 48 5.08 20.35 28.21
CA VAL A 48 4.79 19.18 27.41
C VAL A 48 5.01 17.94 28.27
N LEU A 49 3.94 17.30 28.69
CA LEU A 49 3.97 16.17 29.63
C LEU A 49 4.14 14.82 28.90
N GLY A 50 3.80 14.75 27.60
CA GLY A 50 3.87 13.53 26.80
C GLY A 50 3.16 13.69 25.47
N ALA A 51 2.78 12.57 24.86
CA ALA A 51 2.03 12.51 23.61
C ALA A 51 0.84 11.55 23.73
N GLN A 52 -0.05 11.61 22.76
CA GLN A 52 -1.15 10.65 22.61
C GLN A 52 -1.29 10.21 21.15
N CYS A 53 -1.74 8.98 20.93
CA CYS A 53 -2.24 8.52 19.65
C CYS A 53 -3.76 8.63 19.59
N ASN A 54 -4.27 8.86 18.39
CA ASN A 54 -5.71 8.83 18.13
C ASN A 54 -6.03 7.62 17.24
N MET A 55 -7.07 6.89 17.64
CA MET A 55 -7.65 5.80 16.88
C MET A 55 -9.10 6.13 16.59
N TRP A 56 -9.40 6.40 15.33
CA TRP A 56 -10.75 6.62 14.83
C TRP A 56 -11.24 5.34 14.16
N THR A 57 -12.51 5.06 14.23
CA THR A 57 -13.04 3.74 13.88
C THR A 57 -13.82 3.72 12.56
N GLU A 58 -13.66 4.72 11.69
CA GLU A 58 -14.35 4.78 10.40
C GLU A 58 -14.15 3.53 9.55
N TYR A 59 -12.96 2.93 9.64
CA TYR A 59 -12.60 1.74 8.88
C TYR A 59 -12.34 0.51 9.75
N ALA A 60 -12.22 0.68 11.08
CA ALA A 60 -11.94 -0.42 12.00
C ALA A 60 -13.26 -1.08 12.44
N VAL A 61 -13.71 -2.05 11.66
CA VAL A 61 -15.01 -2.71 11.81
C VAL A 61 -15.01 -3.85 12.83
N THR A 62 -13.85 -4.32 13.28
CA THR A 62 -13.71 -5.37 14.30
C THR A 62 -12.65 -5.02 15.34
N PRO A 63 -12.72 -5.59 16.56
CA PRO A 63 -11.68 -5.44 17.57
C PRO A 63 -10.30 -5.88 17.06
N GLU A 64 -10.23 -7.01 16.37
CA GLU A 64 -8.98 -7.59 15.84
C GLU A 64 -8.34 -6.65 14.80
N TYR A 65 -9.16 -5.97 13.99
CA TYR A 65 -8.65 -4.98 13.04
C TYR A 65 -8.22 -3.69 13.75
N THR A 66 -8.92 -3.31 14.81
CA THR A 66 -8.48 -2.20 15.68
C THR A 66 -7.11 -2.48 16.29
N GLU A 67 -6.90 -3.69 16.85
CA GLU A 67 -5.61 -4.13 17.38
C GLU A 67 -4.51 -4.12 16.31
N TYR A 68 -4.82 -4.61 15.10
CA TYR A 68 -3.91 -4.55 13.96
C TYR A 68 -3.45 -3.12 13.65
N LEU A 69 -4.36 -2.16 13.69
CA LEU A 69 -4.02 -0.75 13.46
C LEU A 69 -3.24 -0.15 14.65
N LEU A 70 -3.57 -0.53 15.90
CA LEU A 70 -2.92 -0.03 17.09
C LEU A 70 -1.47 -0.53 17.23
N TYR A 71 -1.25 -1.83 17.10
CA TYR A 71 0.04 -2.46 17.35
C TYR A 71 0.83 -2.70 16.06
N PRO A 72 2.16 -2.49 16.09
CA PRO A 72 3.00 -2.17 17.26
C PRO A 72 3.16 -0.67 17.56
N ARG A 73 2.44 0.25 16.88
CA ARG A 73 2.63 1.71 17.03
C ARG A 73 2.36 2.21 18.45
N MET A 74 1.44 1.59 19.18
CA MET A 74 1.24 1.88 20.62
C MET A 74 2.49 1.63 21.45
N LEU A 75 3.30 0.63 21.10
CA LEU A 75 4.57 0.37 21.76
C LEU A 75 5.62 1.44 21.43
N ALA A 76 5.57 1.99 20.21
CA ALA A 76 6.41 3.14 19.85
C ALA A 76 5.99 4.41 20.62
N LEU A 77 4.70 4.65 20.81
CA LEU A 77 4.21 5.73 21.66
C LEU A 77 4.71 5.57 23.10
N ALA A 78 4.56 4.38 23.68
CA ALA A 78 5.05 4.11 25.03
C ALA A 78 6.57 4.38 25.15
N GLU A 79 7.35 3.95 24.19
CA GLU A 79 8.80 4.21 24.17
C GLU A 79 9.12 5.70 24.10
N LEU A 80 8.44 6.46 23.25
CA LEU A 80 8.72 7.89 23.10
C LEU A 80 8.31 8.73 24.30
N ASP A 81 7.31 8.29 25.09
CA ASP A 81 6.87 8.97 26.31
C ASP A 81 7.80 8.67 27.50
N TRP A 82 8.41 7.50 27.54
CA TRP A 82 9.27 7.09 28.65
C TRP A 82 10.76 7.30 28.40
N THR A 83 11.19 7.42 27.14
CA THR A 83 12.61 7.47 26.77
C THR A 83 13.02 8.89 26.39
N PRO A 84 13.99 9.49 27.06
CA PRO A 84 14.55 10.78 26.66
C PRO A 84 14.99 10.75 25.19
N LYS A 85 14.77 11.86 24.48
CA LYS A 85 15.01 11.97 23.02
C LYS A 85 16.42 11.53 22.62
N GLU A 86 17.42 11.93 23.38
CA GLU A 86 18.83 11.64 23.16
C GLU A 86 19.23 10.17 23.37
N LYS A 87 18.33 9.40 24.00
CA LYS A 87 18.49 7.94 24.23
C LYS A 87 17.66 7.08 23.29
N LYS A 88 16.86 7.72 22.42
CA LYS A 88 16.06 6.98 21.45
C LYS A 88 16.93 6.37 20.38
N ASP A 89 16.75 5.07 20.15
CA ASP A 89 17.42 4.27 19.11
C ASP A 89 16.40 3.31 18.51
N TYR A 90 16.01 3.58 17.26
CA TYR A 90 15.00 2.78 16.55
C TYR A 90 15.44 1.34 16.35
N ASN A 91 16.71 1.08 16.07
CA ASN A 91 17.22 -0.28 15.89
C ASN A 91 17.20 -1.07 17.21
N SER A 92 17.52 -0.41 18.33
CA SER A 92 17.38 -1.01 19.65
C SER A 92 15.91 -1.27 20.00
N PHE A 93 15.02 -0.32 19.70
CA PHE A 93 13.60 -0.48 19.89
C PHE A 93 13.05 -1.68 19.11
N THR A 94 13.34 -1.78 17.81
CA THR A 94 12.83 -2.88 16.97
C THR A 94 13.31 -4.26 17.41
N ARG A 95 14.55 -4.41 17.89
CA ARG A 95 15.03 -5.66 18.48
C ARG A 95 14.27 -6.03 19.75
N ARG A 96 13.96 -5.07 20.62
CA ARG A 96 13.16 -5.31 21.84
C ARG A 96 11.70 -5.56 21.53
N LEU A 97 11.21 -4.97 20.44
CA LEU A 97 9.84 -5.12 19.98
C LEU A 97 9.52 -6.60 19.67
N ASP A 98 10.43 -7.37 19.10
CA ASP A 98 10.19 -8.78 18.78
C ASP A 98 9.77 -9.58 20.02
N ASN A 99 10.37 -9.29 21.20
CA ASN A 99 9.96 -9.90 22.46
C ASN A 99 8.58 -9.39 22.94
N GLN A 100 8.22 -8.15 22.64
CA GLN A 100 6.90 -7.62 22.99
C GLN A 100 5.80 -8.22 22.10
N LEU A 101 6.09 -8.51 20.81
CA LEU A 101 5.15 -9.20 19.93
C LEU A 101 4.81 -10.60 20.47
N ILE A 102 5.78 -11.34 21.01
CA ILE A 102 5.52 -12.62 21.68
C ILE A 102 4.58 -12.45 22.88
N ARG A 103 4.72 -11.36 23.64
CA ARG A 103 3.80 -11.06 24.77
C ARG A 103 2.39 -10.71 24.26
N LEU A 104 2.27 -10.00 23.15
CA LEU A 104 0.96 -9.74 22.52
C LEU A 104 0.30 -11.07 22.09
N ASP A 105 1.08 -12.00 21.51
CA ASP A 105 0.58 -13.33 21.17
C ASP A 105 0.06 -14.10 22.40
N MET A 106 0.78 -14.05 23.53
CA MET A 106 0.34 -14.68 24.78
C MET A 106 -0.99 -14.11 25.31
N HIS A 107 -1.29 -12.85 24.99
CA HIS A 107 -2.53 -12.19 25.37
C HIS A 107 -3.59 -12.23 24.25
N HIS A 108 -3.34 -12.95 23.16
CA HIS A 108 -4.21 -13.04 21.98
C HIS A 108 -4.53 -11.68 21.36
N ILE A 109 -3.63 -10.72 21.47
CA ILE A 109 -3.76 -9.39 20.86
C ILE A 109 -3.20 -9.45 19.44
N ASN A 110 -4.01 -9.01 18.48
CA ASN A 110 -3.58 -8.91 17.09
C ASN A 110 -2.62 -7.73 16.88
N TYR A 111 -1.79 -7.81 15.86
CA TYR A 111 -0.86 -6.74 15.52
C TYR A 111 -0.41 -6.83 14.05
N HIS A 112 0.00 -5.70 13.51
CA HIS A 112 0.54 -5.61 12.16
C HIS A 112 1.90 -6.31 12.06
N ILE A 113 2.03 -7.22 11.10
CA ILE A 113 3.28 -7.79 10.62
C ILE A 113 3.51 -7.19 9.22
N PRO A 114 4.66 -6.56 8.94
CA PRO A 114 4.92 -6.01 7.62
C PRO A 114 4.73 -7.05 6.52
N MET A 115 3.84 -6.79 5.57
CA MET A 115 3.64 -7.69 4.45
C MET A 115 4.76 -7.58 3.42
N PRO A 116 4.98 -8.60 2.59
CA PRO A 116 5.88 -8.50 1.44
C PRO A 116 5.40 -7.41 0.48
N GLU A 117 6.22 -6.39 0.29
CA GLU A 117 6.04 -5.30 -0.67
C GLU A 117 6.82 -5.66 -1.95
N GLY A 118 6.31 -5.26 -3.13
CA GLY A 118 6.92 -5.61 -4.42
C GLY A 118 6.08 -5.11 -5.58
N PRO A 119 5.74 -5.93 -6.57
CA PRO A 119 4.88 -5.50 -7.66
C PRO A 119 3.58 -4.88 -7.17
N MET A 120 3.14 -3.77 -7.78
CA MET A 120 1.92 -3.07 -7.37
C MET A 120 0.64 -3.86 -7.64
N ALA A 121 0.65 -4.74 -8.65
CA ALA A 121 -0.49 -5.55 -9.02
C ALA A 121 -0.34 -6.99 -8.53
N ASP A 122 -1.47 -7.63 -8.21
CA ASP A 122 -1.52 -9.05 -7.84
C ASP A 122 -1.61 -9.97 -9.08
N ARG A 123 -1.70 -9.40 -10.27
CA ARG A 123 -1.56 -10.12 -11.55
C ARG A 123 -0.50 -9.46 -12.41
N ILE A 124 0.54 -10.21 -12.75
CA ILE A 124 1.67 -9.77 -13.56
C ILE A 124 1.65 -10.51 -14.86
N ALA A 125 1.51 -9.78 -15.96
CA ALA A 125 1.64 -10.34 -17.30
C ALA A 125 3.09 -10.23 -17.79
N TYR A 126 3.54 -11.21 -18.57
CA TYR A 126 4.87 -11.21 -19.21
C TYR A 126 4.82 -11.88 -20.58
N THR A 127 5.81 -11.63 -21.43
CA THR A 127 5.92 -12.25 -22.78
C THR A 127 6.90 -13.42 -22.80
N GLU A 128 8.11 -13.23 -22.33
CA GLU A 128 9.16 -14.26 -22.31
C GLU A 128 9.52 -14.70 -20.89
N ASN A 129 9.82 -13.75 -20.04
CA ASN A 129 10.13 -13.94 -18.62
C ASN A 129 9.88 -12.64 -17.85
N THR A 130 9.84 -12.75 -16.54
CA THR A 130 9.76 -11.60 -15.63
C THR A 130 10.52 -11.90 -14.35
N THR A 131 10.80 -10.86 -13.56
CA THR A 131 11.47 -11.00 -12.29
C THR A 131 10.65 -10.30 -11.21
N LEU A 132 10.32 -11.03 -10.15
CA LEU A 132 9.62 -10.48 -8.99
C LEU A 132 10.64 -10.19 -7.88
N THR A 133 10.60 -8.96 -7.39
CA THR A 133 11.45 -8.53 -6.27
C THR A 133 10.56 -8.13 -5.11
N PHE A 134 10.88 -8.64 -3.91
CA PHE A 134 10.13 -8.37 -2.69
C PHE A 134 11.03 -7.81 -1.60
N HIS A 135 10.45 -7.01 -0.74
CA HIS A 135 11.06 -6.51 0.49
C HIS A 135 9.97 -6.33 1.55
N ASN A 136 10.34 -6.02 2.77
CA ASN A 136 9.42 -5.55 3.79
C ASN A 136 10.10 -4.46 4.64
N SER A 137 9.30 -3.60 5.26
CA SER A 137 9.76 -2.40 5.96
C SER A 137 10.65 -2.67 7.19
N ARG A 138 10.76 -3.93 7.66
CA ARG A 138 11.56 -4.31 8.82
C ARG A 138 12.66 -5.32 8.51
N ASN A 139 12.89 -5.63 7.24
CA ASN A 139 13.89 -6.59 6.77
C ASN A 139 13.80 -7.97 7.43
N TYR A 140 12.59 -8.41 7.79
CA TYR A 140 12.37 -9.77 8.26
C TYR A 140 12.55 -10.77 7.12
N PRO A 141 12.96 -12.01 7.43
CA PRO A 141 12.91 -13.08 6.45
C PRO A 141 11.52 -13.24 5.84
N MET A 142 11.48 -13.66 4.59
CA MET A 142 10.24 -14.00 3.89
C MET A 142 10.32 -15.45 3.42
N VAL A 143 9.16 -16.10 3.34
CA VAL A 143 9.01 -17.46 2.82
C VAL A 143 7.96 -17.47 1.72
N TYR A 144 8.16 -18.33 0.71
CA TYR A 144 7.26 -18.36 -0.44
C TYR A 144 7.01 -19.79 -0.96
N THR A 145 5.95 -19.92 -1.76
CA THR A 145 5.60 -21.10 -2.55
C THR A 145 5.28 -20.71 -3.98
N THR A 146 5.33 -21.68 -4.88
CA THR A 146 4.97 -21.50 -6.30
C THR A 146 4.03 -22.60 -6.81
N ASP A 147 3.49 -23.40 -5.92
CA ASP A 147 2.58 -24.52 -6.20
C ASP A 147 1.11 -24.22 -5.82
N GLY A 148 0.85 -22.97 -5.41
CA GLY A 148 -0.48 -22.51 -4.99
C GLY A 148 -0.81 -22.77 -3.52
N SER A 149 0.01 -23.51 -2.78
CA SER A 149 -0.15 -23.68 -1.32
C SER A 149 0.23 -22.42 -0.57
N ASP A 150 -0.34 -22.21 0.62
CA ASP A 150 0.09 -21.11 1.49
C ASP A 150 1.45 -21.43 2.12
N PRO A 151 2.38 -20.46 2.16
CA PRO A 151 3.68 -20.66 2.74
C PRO A 151 3.58 -21.01 4.24
N GLN A 152 4.46 -21.89 4.67
CA GLN A 152 4.68 -22.30 6.05
C GLN A 152 6.07 -21.84 6.49
N THR A 153 6.37 -21.94 7.78
CA THR A 153 7.71 -21.61 8.32
C THR A 153 8.84 -22.42 7.71
N SER A 154 8.52 -23.62 7.20
CA SER A 154 9.44 -24.52 6.52
C SER A 154 9.52 -24.32 5.00
N SER A 155 8.72 -23.41 4.44
CA SER A 155 8.72 -23.13 3.00
C SER A 155 10.03 -22.49 2.54
N THR A 156 10.22 -22.40 1.23
CA THR A 156 11.43 -21.83 0.64
C THR A 156 11.63 -20.40 1.09
N LYS A 157 12.82 -20.09 1.60
CA LYS A 157 13.19 -18.71 1.97
C LYS A 157 13.39 -17.86 0.74
N TYR A 158 12.88 -16.64 0.78
CA TYR A 158 13.13 -15.64 -0.25
C TYR A 158 14.47 -14.94 0.03
N GLU A 159 15.48 -15.28 -0.76
CA GLU A 159 16.85 -14.73 -0.62
C GLU A 159 17.25 -13.90 -1.84
N ASN A 160 16.67 -14.18 -3.00
CA ASN A 160 16.99 -13.53 -4.26
C ASN A 160 15.71 -13.25 -5.05
N PRO A 161 15.72 -12.30 -6.02
CA PRO A 161 14.62 -12.08 -6.94
C PRO A 161 14.18 -13.36 -7.65
N LEU A 162 12.87 -13.54 -7.79
CA LEU A 162 12.30 -14.74 -8.44
C LEU A 162 12.24 -14.53 -9.94
N HIS A 163 13.00 -15.32 -10.70
CA HIS A 163 12.95 -15.35 -12.15
C HIS A 163 11.86 -16.30 -12.62
N ILE A 164 10.85 -15.76 -13.30
CA ILE A 164 9.66 -16.48 -13.73
C ILE A 164 9.65 -16.56 -15.27
N ASN A 165 9.53 -17.79 -15.81
CA ASN A 165 9.45 -18.06 -17.25
C ASN A 165 8.29 -19.01 -17.62
N LYS A 166 7.42 -19.32 -16.67
CA LYS A 166 6.18 -20.10 -16.82
C LYS A 166 5.08 -19.51 -15.95
N ASP A 167 3.84 -19.80 -16.30
CA ASP A 167 2.68 -19.40 -15.52
C ASP A 167 2.77 -19.99 -14.11
N VAL A 168 2.57 -19.14 -13.10
CA VAL A 168 2.72 -19.53 -11.71
C VAL A 168 1.97 -18.56 -10.79
N THR A 169 1.45 -19.10 -9.69
CA THR A 169 0.99 -18.26 -8.57
C THR A 169 2.05 -18.27 -7.48
N VAL A 170 2.66 -17.12 -7.26
CA VAL A 170 3.61 -16.93 -6.17
C VAL A 170 2.83 -16.48 -4.93
N LYS A 171 2.93 -17.28 -3.85
CA LYS A 171 2.42 -16.90 -2.54
C LYS A 171 3.59 -16.64 -1.61
N ILE A 172 3.59 -15.50 -0.93
CA ILE A 172 4.73 -15.05 -0.11
C ILE A 172 4.23 -14.43 1.19
N ALA A 173 4.95 -14.66 2.27
CA ALA A 173 4.68 -14.10 3.59
C ALA A 173 5.98 -13.70 4.30
N THR A 174 5.90 -12.66 5.12
CA THR A 174 6.96 -12.28 6.05
C THR A 174 6.93 -13.18 7.26
N MET A 175 8.09 -13.59 7.75
CA MET A 175 8.25 -14.47 8.91
C MET A 175 8.94 -13.74 10.07
N LEU A 176 8.25 -13.63 11.19
CA LEU A 176 8.83 -13.09 12.41
C LEU A 176 9.85 -14.06 13.04
N PRO A 177 10.73 -13.57 13.93
CA PRO A 177 11.63 -14.45 14.71
C PRO A 177 10.91 -15.51 15.54
N SER A 178 9.66 -15.25 15.94
CA SER A 178 8.80 -16.23 16.63
C SER A 178 8.29 -17.37 15.72
N GLY A 179 8.47 -17.26 14.40
CA GLY A 179 7.89 -18.14 13.41
C GLY A 179 6.48 -17.75 12.95
N LYS A 180 5.86 -16.73 13.56
CA LYS A 180 4.55 -16.24 13.10
C LYS A 180 4.69 -15.58 11.72
N LEU A 181 3.75 -15.89 10.84
CA LEU A 181 3.73 -15.35 9.48
C LEU A 181 2.77 -14.15 9.37
N SER A 182 3.08 -13.23 8.46
CA SER A 182 2.14 -12.20 8.02
C SER A 182 0.96 -12.82 7.26
N PRO A 183 -0.11 -12.07 6.97
CA PRO A 183 -1.02 -12.44 5.90
C PRO A 183 -0.25 -12.77 4.62
N VAL A 184 -0.78 -13.73 3.84
CA VAL A 184 -0.14 -14.19 2.59
C VAL A 184 -0.49 -13.22 1.48
N ARG A 185 0.53 -12.77 0.76
CA ARG A 185 0.33 -12.08 -0.52
C ARG A 185 0.38 -13.10 -1.65
N SER A 186 -0.62 -13.06 -2.53
CA SER A 186 -0.73 -13.97 -3.68
C SER A 186 -0.60 -13.17 -4.97
N ILE A 187 0.33 -13.54 -5.85
CA ILE A 187 0.58 -12.89 -7.12
C ILE A 187 0.49 -13.93 -8.23
N GLU A 188 -0.46 -13.72 -9.13
CA GLU A 188 -0.61 -14.50 -10.35
C GLU A 188 0.35 -13.97 -11.42
N VAL A 189 1.22 -14.82 -11.95
CA VAL A 189 2.16 -14.48 -13.03
C VAL A 189 1.82 -15.29 -14.25
N VAL A 190 1.43 -14.61 -15.33
CA VAL A 190 0.88 -15.25 -16.53
C VAL A 190 1.58 -14.79 -17.80
N ARG A 191 1.81 -15.72 -18.70
CA ARG A 191 2.34 -15.41 -20.03
C ARG A 191 1.23 -14.90 -20.92
N GLU A 192 1.42 -13.71 -21.48
CA GLU A 192 0.48 -13.11 -22.43
C GLU A 192 1.08 -13.03 -23.83
N LYS A 193 0.21 -13.19 -24.82
CA LYS A 193 0.59 -12.97 -26.22
C LYS A 193 0.37 -11.51 -26.56
N LEU A 194 1.34 -10.92 -27.26
CA LEU A 194 1.18 -9.59 -27.79
C LEU A 194 0.03 -9.56 -28.79
N MET A 195 -0.81 -8.53 -28.70
CA MET A 195 -1.82 -8.26 -29.72
C MET A 195 -1.15 -7.62 -30.94
N PRO A 196 -1.62 -7.91 -32.16
CA PRO A 196 -1.12 -7.23 -33.33
C PRO A 196 -1.44 -5.72 -33.24
N ALA A 197 -0.57 -4.90 -33.83
CA ALA A 197 -0.82 -3.48 -34.01
C ALA A 197 -2.10 -3.27 -34.83
N THR A 198 -2.81 -2.15 -34.57
CA THR A 198 -3.94 -1.79 -35.42
C THR A 198 -3.45 -1.33 -36.80
N GLU A 199 -4.08 -1.81 -37.84
CA GLU A 199 -3.83 -1.36 -39.23
C GLU A 199 -4.65 -0.12 -39.60
N LYS A 200 -5.46 0.42 -38.68
CA LYS A 200 -6.30 1.60 -38.95
C LYS A 200 -5.42 2.83 -39.15
N SER A 201 -5.68 3.53 -40.24
CA SER A 201 -5.10 4.87 -40.43
C SER A 201 -5.60 5.78 -39.31
N THR A 202 -4.67 6.43 -38.61
CA THR A 202 -4.95 7.32 -37.49
C THR A 202 -4.48 8.73 -37.84
N GLN A 203 -5.20 9.72 -37.30
CA GLN A 203 -4.79 11.14 -37.34
C GLN A 203 -4.27 11.51 -35.93
N PRO A 204 -3.30 12.42 -35.80
CA PRO A 204 -2.84 12.89 -34.52
C PRO A 204 -3.96 13.51 -33.69
N GLY A 205 -4.05 13.09 -32.43
CA GLY A 205 -5.03 13.61 -31.47
C GLY A 205 -5.85 12.50 -30.82
N ILE A 206 -6.73 12.91 -29.92
CA ILE A 206 -7.64 12.05 -29.17
C ILE A 206 -9.08 12.51 -29.42
N GLU A 207 -9.99 11.60 -29.71
CA GLU A 207 -11.41 11.90 -29.80
C GLU A 207 -11.96 12.16 -28.40
N LEU A 208 -12.56 13.32 -28.21
CA LEU A 208 -13.24 13.71 -26.98
C LEU A 208 -14.75 13.78 -27.23
N ARG A 209 -15.51 13.15 -26.33
CA ARG A 209 -16.96 13.36 -26.18
C ARG A 209 -17.26 13.78 -24.76
N ARG A 210 -18.26 14.59 -24.57
CA ARG A 210 -18.73 15.04 -23.26
C ARG A 210 -20.22 14.74 -23.11
N THR A 211 -20.62 14.40 -21.91
CA THR A 211 -22.02 14.37 -21.49
C THR A 211 -22.21 15.24 -20.26
N GLU A 212 -23.37 15.87 -20.14
CA GLU A 212 -23.73 16.69 -18.98
C GLU A 212 -24.80 15.98 -18.16
N GLY A 213 -24.79 16.20 -16.85
CA GLY A 213 -25.78 15.66 -15.93
C GLY A 213 -25.22 15.32 -14.56
N ASN A 214 -26.11 15.03 -13.63
CA ASN A 214 -25.75 14.55 -12.29
C ASN A 214 -25.45 13.05 -12.37
N LEU A 215 -24.19 12.70 -12.58
CA LEU A 215 -23.71 11.33 -12.68
C LEU A 215 -23.01 10.96 -11.36
N TYR A 216 -23.56 10.00 -10.64
CA TYR A 216 -23.04 9.55 -9.34
C TYR A 216 -22.32 8.20 -9.44
N PHE A 217 -22.70 7.39 -10.43
CA PHE A 217 -22.17 6.04 -10.63
C PHE A 217 -21.79 5.84 -12.09
N VAL A 218 -20.84 4.95 -12.36
CA VAL A 218 -20.42 4.60 -13.73
C VAL A 218 -21.59 4.09 -14.57
N LYS A 219 -22.54 3.36 -13.98
CA LYS A 219 -23.75 2.89 -14.67
C LYS A 219 -24.66 4.03 -15.18
N ASP A 220 -24.55 5.23 -14.61
CA ASP A 220 -25.34 6.38 -15.06
C ASP A 220 -24.89 6.87 -16.44
N LEU A 221 -23.72 6.39 -16.92
CA LEU A 221 -23.23 6.61 -18.29
C LEU A 221 -23.97 5.75 -19.32
N ASP A 222 -24.64 4.68 -18.88
CA ASP A 222 -25.44 3.81 -19.72
C ASP A 222 -26.66 4.59 -20.22
N GLY A 223 -26.72 4.84 -21.53
CA GLY A 223 -27.79 5.66 -22.12
C GLY A 223 -27.60 7.18 -22.03
N ALA A 224 -26.45 7.66 -21.54
CA ALA A 224 -26.14 9.09 -21.53
C ALA A 224 -26.03 9.66 -22.96
N HIS A 225 -26.52 10.89 -23.15
CA HIS A 225 -26.40 11.58 -24.42
C HIS A 225 -25.03 12.24 -24.55
N TRP A 226 -24.18 11.66 -25.37
CA TRP A 226 -22.84 12.17 -25.62
C TRP A 226 -22.83 13.20 -26.73
N SER A 227 -22.01 14.23 -26.61
CA SER A 227 -21.76 15.20 -27.67
C SER A 227 -21.20 14.55 -28.94
N ALA A 228 -21.26 15.25 -30.06
CA ALA A 228 -20.49 14.86 -31.23
C ALA A 228 -18.99 14.77 -30.89
N PRO A 229 -18.24 13.84 -31.51
CA PRO A 229 -16.82 13.69 -31.28
C PRO A 229 -16.04 14.93 -31.73
N LYS A 230 -15.08 15.36 -30.92
CA LYS A 230 -14.14 16.44 -31.23
C LYS A 230 -12.71 15.90 -31.06
N VAL A 231 -11.85 16.11 -32.06
CA VAL A 231 -10.44 15.76 -31.94
C VAL A 231 -9.71 16.85 -31.15
N VAL A 232 -9.03 16.45 -30.07
CA VAL A 232 -8.22 17.32 -29.22
C VAL A 232 -6.77 16.81 -29.20
N LYS A 233 -5.82 17.69 -28.89
CA LYS A 233 -4.39 17.35 -28.88
C LYS A 233 -3.94 16.71 -27.58
N ASP A 234 -4.68 16.94 -26.50
CA ASP A 234 -4.32 16.52 -25.15
C ASP A 234 -5.58 16.28 -24.33
N PHE A 235 -5.43 15.72 -23.12
CA PHE A 235 -6.53 15.57 -22.17
C PHE A 235 -6.95 16.94 -21.64
N GLU A 236 -8.02 17.49 -22.20
CA GLU A 236 -8.62 18.76 -21.79
C GLU A 236 -9.53 18.54 -20.56
N PHE A 237 -8.94 18.18 -19.43
CA PHE A 237 -9.69 18.05 -18.19
C PHE A 237 -9.62 19.36 -17.40
N LYS A 238 -10.74 20.05 -17.30
CA LYS A 238 -10.91 21.19 -16.39
C LYS A 238 -11.79 20.72 -15.23
N PRO A 239 -11.21 20.45 -14.04
CA PRO A 239 -11.99 20.13 -12.86
C PRO A 239 -12.67 21.43 -12.36
N ASP A 240 -13.75 21.83 -12.99
CA ASP A 240 -14.64 22.84 -12.45
C ASP A 240 -15.64 22.14 -11.54
N ILE A 241 -15.72 22.56 -10.27
CA ILE A 241 -16.66 21.98 -9.29
C ILE A 241 -18.12 22.13 -9.75
N GLU A 242 -18.38 23.10 -10.65
CA GLU A 242 -19.69 23.34 -11.26
C GLU A 242 -19.94 22.48 -12.52
N ASP A 243 -18.91 21.83 -13.07
CA ASP A 243 -18.99 21.05 -14.30
C ASP A 243 -19.52 19.64 -14.02
N LYS A 244 -20.84 19.51 -14.04
CA LYS A 244 -21.53 18.23 -13.83
C LYS A 244 -21.60 17.46 -15.14
N GLY A 245 -20.87 16.33 -15.20
CA GLY A 245 -20.87 15.50 -16.40
C GLY A 245 -19.71 14.52 -16.44
N ALA A 246 -19.47 13.97 -17.62
CA ALA A 246 -18.36 13.07 -17.86
C ALA A 246 -17.68 13.36 -19.21
N TYR A 247 -16.40 12.98 -19.27
CA TYR A 247 -15.57 13.06 -20.46
C TYR A 247 -15.22 11.65 -20.92
N CYS A 248 -15.37 11.37 -22.20
CA CYS A 248 -14.93 10.12 -22.83
C CYS A 248 -13.85 10.43 -23.85
N TYR A 249 -12.66 9.88 -23.63
CA TYR A 249 -11.54 9.99 -24.55
C TYR A 249 -11.33 8.65 -25.24
N THR A 250 -11.26 8.68 -26.57
CA THR A 250 -11.03 7.49 -27.39
C THR A 250 -9.90 7.77 -28.37
N GLY A 251 -8.93 6.88 -28.43
CA GLY A 251 -7.79 7.04 -29.32
C GLY A 251 -6.91 5.81 -29.38
N TYR A 252 -5.80 5.94 -30.08
CA TYR A 252 -4.77 4.93 -30.17
C TYR A 252 -3.51 5.48 -29.52
N PHE A 253 -2.83 4.61 -28.83
CA PHE A 253 -1.54 4.89 -28.23
C PHE A 253 -0.45 4.18 -29.04
N GLU A 254 0.55 4.93 -29.51
CA GLU A 254 1.72 4.35 -30.13
C GLU A 254 2.70 3.89 -29.07
N VAL A 255 2.89 2.59 -28.98
CA VAL A 255 3.84 2.00 -28.05
C VAL A 255 5.26 2.09 -28.59
N PRO A 256 6.27 2.45 -27.78
CA PRO A 256 7.65 2.65 -28.25
C PRO A 256 8.35 1.34 -28.65
N ALA A 257 7.87 0.19 -28.18
CA ALA A 257 8.38 -1.14 -28.47
C ALA A 257 7.31 -2.18 -28.18
N ASP A 258 7.52 -3.41 -28.69
CA ASP A 258 6.70 -4.54 -28.32
C ASP A 258 6.85 -4.84 -26.83
N GLY A 259 5.73 -4.99 -26.10
CA GLY A 259 5.75 -5.19 -24.67
C GLY A 259 4.36 -5.22 -24.03
N ILE A 260 4.35 -5.25 -22.71
CA ILE A 260 3.16 -5.14 -21.87
C ILE A 260 3.19 -3.74 -21.24
N TYR A 261 2.07 -3.03 -21.37
CA TYR A 261 1.90 -1.65 -20.89
C TYR A 261 0.72 -1.52 -19.95
#